data_c86ceefcc0bb65f9ac29be7ba12f855e
#
_entry.id   c86ceefcc0bb65f9ac29be7ba12f855e
#
_cell.length_a   1.000
_cell.length_b   1.000
_cell.length_c   1.000
_cell.angle_alpha   90.00
_cell.angle_beta   90.00
_cell.angle_gamma   90.00
#
_symmetry.space_group_name_H-M   'P 1'
#
loop_
_entity.id
_entity.type
_entity.pdbx_description
1 polymer ?
#
loop_
_entity_poly.entity_id
_entity_poly.type
_entity_poly.pdbx_seq_one_letter_code
_entity_poly.pdbx_strand_id
1 'polypeptide(L)'
;MAKPESLFWQQVKKNLKAFSFIRLESWVNHGIPDVLGTTKEGIYFTVELKVTKSNRVSFSPHQISYHEERKNSPAFILVKRVLESSPRKPQLYIYSSDQVLSLSEQGLKTSPLSLSDPINWSFVQEHLAFLIRRRTYDQLIGSERES
;
A
#
# COMPACT_ATOMS: atom_id res chain seq x y z
N MET A 1 -7.75 12.11 20.06
CA MET A 1 -8.31 11.55 18.80
C MET A 1 -7.29 10.71 18.07
N ALA A 2 -7.72 9.57 17.58
CA ALA A 2 -6.84 8.73 16.77
C ALA A 2 -6.49 9.43 15.46
N LYS A 3 -5.24 9.30 15.03
CA LYS A 3 -4.81 9.82 13.72
C LYS A 3 -5.51 9.07 12.59
N PRO A 4 -5.77 9.71 11.43
CA PRO A 4 -6.43 9.05 10.29
C PRO A 4 -5.76 7.76 9.84
N GLU A 5 -4.41 7.70 9.81
CA GLU A 5 -3.66 6.49 9.47
C GLU A 5 -3.86 5.38 10.49
N SER A 6 -4.01 5.72 11.79
CA SER A 6 -4.29 4.72 12.84
C SER A 6 -5.66 4.10 12.65
N LEU A 7 -6.67 4.89 12.29
CA LEU A 7 -8.00 4.39 11.96
C LEU A 7 -7.98 3.51 10.71
N PHE A 8 -7.23 3.92 9.70
CA PHE A 8 -7.07 3.14 8.47
C PHE A 8 -6.39 1.80 8.77
N TRP A 9 -5.35 1.80 9.60
CA TRP A 9 -4.70 0.57 10.05
C TRP A 9 -5.69 -0.39 10.72
N GLN A 10 -6.55 0.12 11.61
CA GLN A 10 -7.56 -0.70 12.26
C GLN A 10 -8.51 -1.34 11.25
N GLN A 11 -8.90 -0.60 10.20
CA GLN A 11 -9.78 -1.11 9.14
C GLN A 11 -9.08 -2.19 8.31
N VAL A 12 -7.82 -1.97 7.95
CA VAL A 12 -7.01 -2.94 7.20
C VAL A 12 -6.90 -4.25 7.98
N LYS A 13 -6.52 -4.16 9.25
CA LYS A 13 -6.37 -5.32 10.13
C LYS A 13 -7.68 -6.09 10.28
N LYS A 14 -8.78 -5.37 10.46
CA LYS A 14 -10.10 -5.97 10.66
C LYS A 14 -10.64 -6.66 9.40
N ASN A 15 -10.42 -6.07 8.24
CA ASN A 15 -11.09 -6.47 7.00
C ASN A 15 -10.27 -7.38 6.08
N LEU A 16 -8.94 -7.28 6.10
CA LEU A 16 -8.09 -8.10 5.23
C LEU A 16 -7.61 -9.35 5.97
N LYS A 17 -8.54 -10.22 6.34
CA LYS A 17 -8.30 -11.40 7.19
C LYS A 17 -7.54 -12.53 6.50
N ALA A 18 -7.40 -12.48 5.18
CA ALA A 18 -6.61 -13.47 4.45
C ALA A 18 -5.11 -13.33 4.73
N PHE A 19 -4.70 -12.19 5.29
CA PHE A 19 -3.30 -11.89 5.57
C PHE A 19 -3.06 -11.82 7.08
N SER A 20 -1.83 -12.11 7.49
CA SER A 20 -1.36 -11.85 8.85
C SER A 20 -0.54 -10.57 8.81
N PHE A 21 -0.79 -9.65 9.74
CA PHE A 21 -0.14 -8.34 9.75
C PHE A 21 0.62 -8.09 11.04
N ILE A 22 1.77 -7.43 10.91
CA ILE A 22 2.54 -6.89 12.02
C ILE A 22 2.75 -5.41 11.73
N ARG A 23 2.35 -4.53 12.66
CA ARG A 23 2.63 -3.11 12.53
C ARG A 23 4.10 -2.87 12.86
N LEU A 24 4.79 -2.22 11.94
CA LEU A 24 6.19 -1.89 12.13
C LEU A 24 6.30 -0.52 12.80
N GLU A 25 7.11 -0.47 13.86
CA GLU A 25 7.40 0.78 14.55
C GLU A 25 8.92 0.99 14.52
N SER A 26 9.34 2.19 14.12
CA SER A 26 10.75 2.52 14.12
C SER A 26 10.97 3.89 14.74
N TRP A 27 11.83 3.92 15.72
CA TRP A 27 12.25 5.14 16.39
C TRP A 27 13.39 5.85 15.67
N VAL A 28 14.12 5.12 14.81
CA VAL A 28 15.38 5.57 14.20
C VAL A 28 15.29 5.70 12.68
N ASN A 29 14.53 4.84 12.02
CA ASN A 29 14.43 4.81 10.57
C ASN A 29 13.03 5.22 10.11
N HIS A 30 12.92 6.45 9.61
CA HIS A 30 11.65 7.04 9.19
C HIS A 30 11.15 6.56 7.82
N GLY A 31 11.94 5.74 7.11
CA GLY A 31 11.57 5.23 5.79
C GLY A 31 10.86 3.87 5.83
N ILE A 32 10.82 3.22 6.98
CA ILE A 32 10.19 1.89 7.11
C ILE A 32 8.68 2.00 6.87
N PRO A 33 8.07 1.09 6.08
CA PRO A 33 6.63 1.08 5.87
C PRO A 33 5.87 0.75 7.14
N ASP A 34 4.59 1.07 7.16
CA ASP A 34 3.76 0.93 8.35
C ASP A 34 3.53 -0.51 8.78
N VAL A 35 3.43 -1.43 7.80
CA VAL A 35 2.93 -2.78 8.06
C VAL A 35 3.72 -3.82 7.26
N LEU A 36 4.04 -4.93 7.93
CA LEU A 36 4.53 -6.15 7.28
C LEU A 36 3.39 -7.16 7.25
N GLY A 37 3.09 -7.67 6.07
CA GLY A 37 2.05 -8.68 5.89
C GLY A 37 2.64 -10.01 5.44
N THR A 38 1.89 -11.08 5.71
CA THR A 38 2.25 -12.43 5.26
C THR A 38 1.00 -13.10 4.70
N THR A 39 1.10 -13.69 3.51
CA THR A 39 0.01 -14.46 2.92
C THR A 39 -0.04 -15.86 3.53
N LYS A 40 -1.12 -16.59 3.25
CA LYS A 40 -1.26 -17.99 3.68
C LYS A 40 -0.18 -18.89 3.08
N GLU A 41 0.31 -18.53 1.89
CA GLU A 41 1.39 -19.26 1.22
C GLU A 41 2.78 -18.92 1.78
N GLY A 42 2.86 -17.99 2.74
CA GLY A 42 4.12 -17.58 3.35
C GLY A 42 4.87 -16.49 2.60
N ILE A 43 4.22 -15.77 1.72
CA ILE A 43 4.83 -14.65 1.00
C ILE A 43 4.77 -13.40 1.88
N TYR A 44 5.91 -12.73 2.07
CA TYR A 44 5.98 -11.46 2.81
C TYR A 44 5.80 -10.29 1.86
N PHE A 45 5.08 -9.29 2.34
CA PHE A 45 4.88 -8.03 1.62
C PHE A 45 4.81 -6.89 2.62
N THR A 46 5.05 -5.68 2.14
CA THR A 46 4.95 -4.49 2.98
C THR A 46 3.86 -3.56 2.47
N VAL A 47 3.29 -2.78 3.38
CA VAL A 47 2.23 -1.82 3.06
C VAL A 47 2.52 -0.50 3.76
N GLU A 48 2.54 0.56 2.96
CA GLU A 48 2.53 1.94 3.43
C GLU A 48 1.10 2.43 3.44
N LEU A 49 0.62 2.97 4.55
CA LEU A 49 -0.76 3.46 4.68
C LEU A 49 -0.77 4.98 4.59
N LYS A 50 -1.57 5.51 3.68
CA LYS A 50 -1.75 6.96 3.50
C LYS A 50 -3.24 7.29 3.53
N VAL A 51 -3.58 8.43 4.12
CA VAL A 51 -4.95 8.95 4.11
C VAL A 51 -4.90 10.38 3.58
N THR A 52 -5.80 10.70 2.66
CA THR A 52 -5.89 12.04 2.09
C THR A 52 -7.34 12.47 1.91
N LYS A 53 -7.57 13.78 1.91
CA LYS A 53 -8.87 14.39 1.58
C LYS A 53 -8.83 15.07 0.22
N SER A 54 -7.67 15.06 -0.42
CA SER A 54 -7.43 15.70 -1.71
C SER A 54 -6.87 14.68 -2.69
N ASN A 55 -6.21 15.15 -3.76
CA ASN A 55 -5.46 14.30 -4.68
C ASN A 55 -4.01 14.11 -4.26
N ARG A 56 -3.56 14.87 -3.27
CA ARG A 56 -2.16 14.91 -2.88
C ARG A 56 -1.83 13.80 -1.89
N VAL A 57 -0.70 13.12 -2.14
CA VAL A 57 -0.16 12.09 -1.23
C VAL A 57 1.27 12.48 -0.90
N SER A 58 1.55 12.65 0.38
CA SER A 58 2.84 13.15 0.86
C SER A 58 3.74 12.00 1.32
N PHE A 59 5.02 12.08 0.93
CA PHE A 59 6.05 11.12 1.33
C PHE A 59 7.27 11.88 1.85
N SER A 60 7.91 11.34 2.88
CA SER A 60 9.23 11.82 3.28
C SER A 60 10.29 11.34 2.29
N PRO A 61 11.46 11.99 2.22
CA PRO A 61 12.55 11.50 1.38
C PRO A 61 12.97 10.07 1.71
N HIS A 62 12.92 9.68 2.98
CA HIS A 62 13.23 8.32 3.41
C HIS A 62 12.21 7.30 2.88
N GLN A 63 10.93 7.66 2.87
CA GLN A 63 9.88 6.80 2.32
C GLN A 63 10.06 6.63 0.81
N ILE A 64 10.40 7.69 0.10
CA ILE A 64 10.67 7.63 -1.34
C ILE A 64 11.86 6.70 -1.61
N SER A 65 12.96 6.86 -0.88
CA SER A 65 14.14 6.00 -1.01
C SER A 65 13.80 4.53 -0.74
N TYR A 66 13.03 4.26 0.30
CA TYR A 66 12.61 2.90 0.63
C TYR A 66 11.91 2.23 -0.55
N HIS A 67 10.92 2.91 -1.13
CA HIS A 67 10.13 2.35 -2.22
C HIS A 67 10.92 2.24 -3.52
N GLU A 68 11.79 3.23 -3.80
CA GLU A 68 12.66 3.20 -4.98
C GLU A 68 13.62 1.99 -4.95
N GLU A 69 14.20 1.70 -3.80
CA GLU A 69 15.09 0.56 -3.63
C GLU A 69 14.35 -0.78 -3.76
N ARG A 70 13.05 -0.79 -3.55
CA ARG A 70 12.22 -2.01 -3.53
C ARG A 70 11.16 -2.03 -4.61
N LYS A 71 11.40 -1.33 -5.71
CA LYS A 71 10.43 -1.21 -6.80
C LYS A 71 10.08 -2.55 -7.49
N ASN A 72 10.89 -3.58 -7.32
CA ASN A 72 10.62 -4.91 -7.87
C ASN A 72 10.12 -5.90 -6.81
N SER A 73 9.96 -5.45 -5.58
CA SER A 73 9.52 -6.28 -4.45
C SER A 73 8.01 -6.19 -4.26
N PRO A 74 7.39 -7.15 -3.54
CA PRO A 74 5.98 -7.05 -3.17
C PRO A 74 5.81 -6.02 -2.05
N ALA A 75 5.95 -4.74 -2.41
CA ALA A 75 5.80 -3.59 -1.53
C ALA A 75 4.75 -2.66 -2.12
N PHE A 76 3.75 -2.30 -1.30
CA PHE A 76 2.56 -1.59 -1.77
C PHE A 76 2.30 -0.34 -0.95
N ILE A 77 1.57 0.58 -1.58
CA ILE A 77 1.10 1.81 -0.96
C ILE A 77 -0.42 1.81 -1.09
N LEU A 78 -1.12 1.80 0.04
CA LEU A 78 -2.57 1.89 0.07
C LEU A 78 -2.97 3.30 0.48
N VAL A 79 -3.77 3.95 -0.35
CA VAL A 79 -4.24 5.31 -0.09
C VAL A 79 -5.75 5.30 0.10
N LYS A 80 -6.19 5.71 1.28
CA LYS A 80 -7.60 5.93 1.57
C LYS A 80 -7.91 7.41 1.32
N ARG A 81 -8.82 7.67 0.39
CA ARG A 81 -9.28 9.03 0.13
C ARG A 81 -10.65 9.23 0.73
N VAL A 82 -10.77 10.25 1.59
CA VAL A 82 -12.03 10.63 2.22
C VAL A 82 -12.54 11.89 1.54
N LEU A 83 -13.64 11.77 0.80
CA LEU A 83 -14.24 12.90 0.09
C LEU A 83 -15.14 13.69 1.05
N GLU A 84 -14.99 15.02 1.09
CA GLU A 84 -15.83 15.88 1.91
C GLU A 84 -17.31 15.81 1.50
N SER A 85 -17.56 15.64 0.20
CA SER A 85 -18.91 15.49 -0.35
C SER A 85 -19.57 14.15 0.01
N SER A 86 -18.78 13.14 0.33
CA SER A 86 -19.26 11.78 0.64
C SER A 86 -18.36 11.13 1.68
N PRO A 87 -18.32 11.67 2.93
CA PRO A 87 -17.37 11.19 3.95
C PRO A 87 -17.60 9.74 4.38
N ARG A 88 -18.81 9.19 4.14
CA ARG A 88 -19.15 7.81 4.48
C ARG A 88 -18.85 6.82 3.36
N LYS A 89 -18.38 7.30 2.21
CA LYS A 89 -18.05 6.48 1.04
C LYS A 89 -16.61 6.74 0.60
N PRO A 90 -15.62 6.42 1.45
CA PRO A 90 -14.22 6.63 1.08
C PRO A 90 -13.80 5.70 -0.05
N GLN A 91 -12.74 6.10 -0.74
CA GLN A 91 -12.13 5.33 -1.82
C GLN A 91 -10.83 4.71 -1.33
N LEU A 92 -10.43 3.59 -1.91
CA LEU A 92 -9.14 2.97 -1.62
C LEU A 92 -8.40 2.69 -2.92
N TYR A 93 -7.19 3.25 -3.01
CA TYR A 93 -6.28 3.12 -4.14
C TYR A 93 -5.12 2.20 -3.74
N ILE A 94 -4.76 1.27 -4.61
CA ILE A 94 -3.59 0.40 -4.41
C ILE A 94 -2.53 0.77 -5.45
N TYR A 95 -1.34 1.10 -4.96
CA TYR A 95 -0.16 1.36 -5.79
C TYR A 95 0.95 0.41 -5.38
N SER A 96 1.93 0.21 -6.27
CA SER A 96 3.15 -0.52 -5.95
C SER A 96 4.31 0.46 -5.74
N SER A 97 5.39 -0.03 -5.12
CA SER A 97 6.56 0.80 -4.80
C SER A 97 7.16 1.52 -6.01
N ASP A 98 7.13 0.90 -7.19
CA ASP A 98 7.67 1.50 -8.41
C ASP A 98 6.90 2.75 -8.85
N GLN A 99 5.73 3.01 -8.28
CA GLN A 99 4.92 4.19 -8.59
C GLN A 99 5.13 5.34 -7.59
N VAL A 100 6.06 5.20 -6.64
CA VAL A 100 6.20 6.18 -5.55
C VAL A 100 6.54 7.59 -6.05
N LEU A 101 7.42 7.72 -7.05
CA LEU A 101 7.79 9.04 -7.59
C LEU A 101 6.60 9.70 -8.27
N SER A 102 5.90 8.98 -9.13
CA SER A 102 4.70 9.49 -9.79
C SER A 102 3.63 9.88 -8.78
N LEU A 103 3.40 9.04 -7.78
CA LEU A 103 2.42 9.28 -6.72
C LEU A 103 2.80 10.51 -5.89
N SER A 104 4.09 10.69 -5.60
CA SER A 104 4.60 11.85 -4.87
C SER A 104 4.42 13.16 -5.65
N GLU A 105 4.63 13.12 -6.97
CA GLU A 105 4.58 14.31 -7.84
C GLU A 105 3.16 14.63 -8.30
N GLN A 106 2.40 13.63 -8.71
CA GLN A 106 1.09 13.79 -9.34
C GLN A 106 -0.08 13.39 -8.44
N GLY A 107 0.20 12.78 -7.28
CA GLY A 107 -0.83 12.30 -6.38
C GLY A 107 -1.74 11.26 -7.03
N LEU A 108 -3.01 11.29 -6.71
CA LEU A 108 -3.98 10.31 -7.17
C LEU A 108 -4.34 10.41 -8.67
N LYS A 109 -3.72 11.36 -9.39
CA LYS A 109 -3.75 11.37 -10.87
C LYS A 109 -2.91 10.23 -11.44
N THR A 110 -1.96 9.70 -10.67
CA THR A 110 -1.23 8.49 -11.02
C THR A 110 -2.22 7.33 -11.09
N SER A 111 -2.20 6.57 -12.19
CA SER A 111 -3.10 5.43 -12.36
C SER A 111 -2.81 4.35 -11.33
N PRO A 112 -3.79 3.99 -10.49
CA PRO A 112 -3.58 2.93 -9.50
C PRO A 112 -3.60 1.56 -10.15
N LEU A 113 -3.01 0.58 -9.45
CA LEU A 113 -3.14 -0.82 -9.85
C LEU A 113 -4.57 -1.32 -9.60
N SER A 114 -5.22 -0.76 -8.59
CA SER A 114 -6.61 -1.09 -8.26
C SER A 114 -7.25 0.09 -7.54
N LEU A 115 -8.55 0.29 -7.80
CA LEU A 115 -9.36 1.30 -7.14
C LEU A 115 -10.67 0.69 -6.69
N SER A 116 -10.98 0.82 -5.41
CA SER A 116 -12.26 0.43 -4.85
C SER A 116 -13.03 1.69 -4.44
N ASP A 117 -14.16 1.97 -5.11
CA ASP A 117 -14.94 3.20 -4.94
C ASP A 117 -16.44 2.88 -4.93
N PRO A 118 -17.14 2.93 -3.79
CA PRO A 118 -16.57 3.05 -2.45
C PRO A 118 -15.83 1.78 -2.04
N ILE A 119 -15.17 1.81 -0.88
CA ILE A 119 -14.35 0.68 -0.47
C ILE A 119 -15.18 -0.58 -0.29
N ASN A 120 -14.83 -1.62 -1.05
CA ASN A 120 -15.32 -2.98 -0.88
C ASN A 120 -14.13 -3.83 -0.44
N TRP A 121 -14.12 -4.24 0.82
CA TRP A 121 -12.96 -4.91 1.41
C TRP A 121 -12.69 -6.29 0.81
N SER A 122 -13.73 -7.01 0.38
CA SER A 122 -13.54 -8.30 -0.32
C SER A 122 -12.82 -8.10 -1.64
N PHE A 123 -13.20 -7.08 -2.40
CA PHE A 123 -12.54 -6.68 -3.65
C PHE A 123 -11.08 -6.29 -3.40
N VAL A 124 -10.83 -5.47 -2.37
CA VAL A 124 -9.48 -5.04 -2.00
C VAL A 124 -8.60 -6.25 -1.66
N GLN A 125 -9.13 -7.18 -0.87
CA GLN A 125 -8.39 -8.38 -0.46
C GLN A 125 -8.02 -9.25 -1.66
N GLU A 126 -8.97 -9.52 -2.55
CA GLU A 126 -8.72 -10.33 -3.75
C GLU A 126 -7.68 -9.69 -4.67
N HIS A 127 -7.80 -8.38 -4.91
CA HIS A 127 -6.88 -7.65 -5.77
C HIS A 127 -5.48 -7.58 -5.17
N LEU A 128 -5.39 -7.29 -3.87
CA LEU A 128 -4.10 -7.26 -3.19
C LEU A 128 -3.42 -8.62 -3.24
N ALA A 129 -4.15 -9.69 -2.99
CA ALA A 129 -3.62 -11.06 -3.06
C ALA A 129 -3.08 -11.37 -4.46
N PHE A 130 -3.81 -10.98 -5.49
CA PHE A 130 -3.39 -11.14 -6.89
C PHE A 130 -2.09 -10.36 -7.16
N LEU A 131 -2.05 -9.11 -6.75
CA LEU A 131 -0.88 -8.23 -6.97
C LEU A 131 0.36 -8.73 -6.24
N ILE A 132 0.21 -9.26 -5.03
CA ILE A 132 1.31 -9.84 -4.26
C ILE A 132 1.90 -11.03 -5.03
N ARG A 133 1.07 -11.94 -5.52
CA ARG A 133 1.52 -13.10 -6.29
C ARG A 133 2.19 -12.67 -7.59
N ARG A 134 1.63 -11.71 -8.28
CA ARG A 134 2.17 -11.19 -9.53
C ARG A 134 3.55 -10.57 -9.32
N ARG A 135 3.71 -9.75 -8.29
CA ARG A 135 4.99 -9.13 -7.96
C ARG A 135 6.05 -10.16 -7.57
N THR A 136 5.67 -11.17 -6.80
CA THR A 136 6.58 -12.24 -6.41
C THR A 136 7.05 -13.02 -7.64
N TYR A 137 6.14 -13.32 -8.55
CA TYR A 137 6.46 -14.01 -9.82
C TYR A 137 7.42 -13.17 -10.67
N ASP A 138 7.14 -11.88 -10.83
CA ASP A 138 7.97 -10.97 -11.62
C ASP A 138 9.38 -10.85 -11.01
N GLN A 139 9.50 -10.84 -9.70
CA GLN A 139 10.77 -10.80 -9.00
C GLN A 139 11.62 -12.07 -9.28
N LEU A 140 10.99 -13.23 -9.24
CA LEU A 140 11.65 -14.50 -9.54
C LEU A 140 12.15 -14.54 -10.98
N ILE A 141 11.34 -14.13 -11.94
CA ILE A 141 11.72 -14.09 -13.36
C ILE A 141 12.85 -13.08 -13.57
N GLY A 142 12.80 -11.92 -12.93
CA GLY A 142 13.87 -10.93 -12.98
C GLY A 142 15.20 -11.50 -12.49
N SER A 143 15.19 -12.24 -11.39
CA SER A 143 16.39 -12.90 -10.86
C SER A 143 16.96 -13.93 -11.81
N GLU A 144 16.11 -14.73 -12.45
CA GLU A 144 16.54 -15.74 -13.45
C GLU A 144 17.18 -15.10 -14.68
N ARG A 145 16.68 -13.94 -15.11
CA ARG A 145 17.23 -13.22 -16.26
C ARG A 145 18.57 -12.57 -15.97
N GLU A 146 18.85 -12.20 -14.72
CA GLU A 146 20.08 -11.58 -14.29
C GLU A 146 21.19 -12.62 -14.01
N SER A 147 20.83 -13.86 -13.82
CA SER A 147 21.79 -14.94 -13.63
C SER A 147 22.18 -15.57 -14.99
#